data_9532cc02fca8cc99f60cc1c39d0e6dd6
#
_entry.id   9532cc02fca8cc99f60cc1c39d0e6dd6
#
_cell.length_a   1.000
_cell.length_b   1.000
_cell.length_c   1.000
_cell.angle_alpha   90.00
_cell.angle_beta   90.00
_cell.angle_gamma   90.00
#
_symmetry.space_group_name_H-M   'P 1'
#
loop_
_entity.id
_entity.type
_entity.pdbx_description
1 polymer ?
#
loop_
_entity_poly.entity_id
_entity_poly.type
_entity_poly.pdbx_seq_one_letter_code
_entity_poly.pdbx_strand_id
1 'polypeptide(L)'
;MTARLRKTGASLGLVLIAAMAACTSYTEIPIETPIQPKLDVSAFQRVFIAGFIAGENEDVDANMETVRLLRSQLRNKGIMRVIDADTLPLLEVAKQNSGEDTAPPPPDQQAVSQPPQDPNKLVINDEKDLEQFQHLFANVAYWKRIGEEYQQPLIVTGAIVFAPQQRSGFVQREQESYDPFGRRQVVPVRTYMERKGFVLRPTFIFIDGRTGETLHTETFREEILYNANQQTPALSSYFELMDRLLPAFLNTLTAQKIKGTRTLLK
;
A
#
# COMPACT_ATOMS: atom_id res chain seq x y z
N MET A 1 9.51 21.91 -79.05
CA MET A 1 10.40 21.23 -78.05
C MET A 1 9.81 21.20 -76.65
N THR A 2 8.62 21.74 -76.41
CA THR A 2 8.02 21.95 -75.07
C THR A 2 7.05 20.84 -74.61
N ALA A 3 6.64 19.92 -75.47
CA ALA A 3 5.66 18.86 -75.13
C ALA A 3 6.27 17.62 -74.43
N ARG A 4 7.57 17.34 -74.56
CA ARG A 4 8.25 16.20 -73.96
C ARG A 4 8.62 16.46 -72.49
N LEU A 5 8.83 17.71 -72.09
CA LEU A 5 9.23 18.07 -70.70
C LEU A 5 8.03 17.97 -69.74
N ARG A 6 6.83 18.17 -70.17
CA ARG A 6 5.60 18.05 -69.35
C ARG A 6 5.25 16.62 -68.97
N LYS A 7 5.55 15.64 -69.88
CA LYS A 7 5.27 14.22 -69.59
C LYS A 7 6.25 13.59 -68.56
N THR A 8 7.48 14.03 -68.56
CA THR A 8 8.49 13.53 -67.59
C THR A 8 8.26 14.05 -66.18
N GLY A 9 7.78 15.30 -66.00
CA GLY A 9 7.44 15.87 -64.71
C GLY A 9 6.22 15.20 -64.05
N ALA A 10 5.22 14.83 -64.86
CA ALA A 10 4.02 14.15 -64.34
C ALA A 10 4.30 12.71 -63.89
N SER A 11 5.18 11.98 -64.57
CA SER A 11 5.56 10.61 -64.16
C SER A 11 6.44 10.61 -62.91
N LEU A 12 7.33 11.59 -62.72
CA LEU A 12 8.16 11.71 -61.53
C LEU A 12 7.33 12.08 -60.30
N GLY A 13 6.34 12.94 -60.43
CA GLY A 13 5.39 13.29 -59.36
C GLY A 13 4.52 12.10 -58.93
N LEU A 14 4.09 11.24 -59.85
CA LEU A 14 3.31 10.07 -59.55
C LEU A 14 4.11 8.99 -58.78
N VAL A 15 5.40 8.81 -59.11
CA VAL A 15 6.30 7.89 -58.38
C VAL A 15 6.59 8.39 -56.94
N LEU A 16 6.73 9.70 -56.79
CA LEU A 16 6.96 10.29 -55.47
C LEU A 16 5.74 10.15 -54.54
N ILE A 17 4.53 10.28 -55.07
CA ILE A 17 3.28 10.10 -54.33
C ILE A 17 3.08 8.62 -53.98
N ALA A 18 3.42 7.69 -54.87
CA ALA A 18 3.36 6.26 -54.60
C ALA A 18 4.36 5.81 -53.52
N ALA A 19 5.54 6.45 -53.41
CA ALA A 19 6.52 6.18 -52.37
C ALA A 19 6.07 6.68 -50.98
N MET A 20 5.25 7.71 -50.87
CA MET A 20 4.69 8.18 -49.61
C MET A 20 3.52 7.32 -49.10
N ALA A 21 2.91 6.49 -49.95
CA ALA A 21 1.82 5.60 -49.61
C ALA A 21 2.30 4.25 -49.03
N ALA A 22 3.61 4.04 -48.90
CA ALA A 22 4.16 2.89 -48.17
C ALA A 22 3.98 3.09 -46.68
N CYS A 23 2.71 3.19 -46.23
CA CYS A 23 2.36 3.12 -44.81
C CYS A 23 2.78 1.74 -44.32
N THR A 24 3.82 1.71 -43.49
CA THR A 24 4.15 0.50 -42.72
C THR A 24 2.93 0.13 -41.89
N SER A 25 2.20 -0.90 -42.31
CA SER A 25 1.13 -1.44 -41.50
C SER A 25 1.72 -2.15 -40.29
N TYR A 26 1.33 -1.71 -39.12
CA TYR A 26 1.66 -2.40 -37.89
C TYR A 26 0.42 -3.12 -37.35
N THR A 27 0.63 -4.25 -36.74
CA THR A 27 -0.43 -5.00 -36.08
C THR A 27 -0.14 -5.04 -34.59
N GLU A 28 -1.06 -4.57 -33.79
CA GLU A 28 -0.97 -4.65 -32.32
C GLU A 28 -1.58 -5.97 -31.85
N ILE A 29 -0.77 -6.74 -31.17
CA ILE A 29 -1.22 -8.01 -30.58
C ILE A 29 -1.29 -7.81 -29.08
N PRO A 30 -2.48 -7.95 -28.45
CA PRO A 30 -2.60 -7.93 -27.02
C PRO A 30 -1.92 -9.16 -26.42
N ILE A 31 -1.03 -8.95 -25.46
CA ILE A 31 -0.34 -10.01 -24.72
C ILE A 31 -0.78 -9.92 -23.27
N GLU A 32 -1.20 -11.06 -22.71
CA GLU A 32 -1.44 -11.19 -21.28
C GLU A 32 -0.35 -12.05 -20.66
N THR A 33 0.42 -11.47 -19.73
CA THR A 33 1.46 -12.20 -18.99
C THR A 33 0.94 -12.46 -17.59
N PRO A 34 0.75 -13.73 -17.18
CA PRO A 34 0.36 -14.07 -15.82
C PRO A 34 1.56 -13.83 -14.88
N ILE A 35 1.30 -13.14 -13.78
CA ILE A 35 2.24 -13.02 -12.66
C ILE A 35 1.72 -13.92 -11.55
N GLN A 36 2.60 -14.80 -11.06
CA GLN A 36 2.29 -15.67 -9.95
C GLN A 36 2.11 -14.85 -8.66
N PRO A 37 1.21 -15.26 -7.75
CA PRO A 37 1.09 -14.66 -6.43
C PRO A 37 2.39 -14.89 -5.64
N LYS A 38 2.67 -14.00 -4.68
CA LYS A 38 3.82 -14.15 -3.79
C LYS A 38 3.64 -15.31 -2.82
N LEU A 39 2.40 -15.59 -2.43
CA LEU A 39 2.01 -16.69 -1.57
C LEU A 39 1.05 -17.63 -2.31
N ASP A 40 1.41 -18.90 -2.41
CA ASP A 40 0.51 -19.92 -2.91
C ASP A 40 -0.53 -20.31 -1.85
N VAL A 41 -1.76 -19.90 -2.09
CA VAL A 41 -2.88 -20.15 -1.18
C VAL A 41 -3.78 -21.30 -1.66
N SER A 42 -3.39 -22.04 -2.68
CA SER A 42 -4.19 -23.13 -3.28
C SER A 42 -4.53 -24.26 -2.30
N ALA A 43 -3.68 -24.43 -1.29
CA ALA A 43 -3.89 -25.43 -0.22
C ALA A 43 -4.97 -25.04 0.79
N PHE A 44 -5.44 -23.78 0.77
CA PHE A 44 -6.38 -23.25 1.74
C PHE A 44 -7.73 -22.97 1.10
N GLN A 45 -8.79 -23.48 1.73
CA GLN A 45 -10.17 -23.22 1.31
C GLN A 45 -10.78 -22.04 2.06
N ARG A 46 -10.20 -21.67 3.20
CA ARG A 46 -10.72 -20.67 4.13
C ARG A 46 -9.62 -19.71 4.55
N VAL A 47 -10.04 -18.50 4.88
CA VAL A 47 -9.16 -17.47 5.45
C VAL A 47 -9.81 -16.91 6.73
N PHE A 48 -9.01 -16.81 7.76
CA PHE A 48 -9.37 -16.18 9.03
C PHE A 48 -8.52 -14.92 9.24
N ILE A 49 -9.18 -13.78 9.39
CA ILE A 49 -8.50 -12.52 9.76
C ILE A 49 -8.59 -12.41 11.26
N ALA A 50 -7.49 -12.73 11.93
CA ALA A 50 -7.41 -12.86 13.37
C ALA A 50 -7.44 -11.51 14.11
N GLY A 51 -7.10 -10.43 13.41
CA GLY A 51 -6.92 -9.10 13.96
C GLY A 51 -5.48 -8.63 13.86
N PHE A 52 -5.25 -7.40 14.27
CA PHE A 52 -3.96 -6.72 14.17
C PHE A 52 -3.61 -6.01 15.46
N ILE A 53 -2.33 -5.97 15.80
CA ILE A 53 -1.83 -5.09 16.86
C ILE A 53 -1.74 -3.69 16.29
N ALA A 54 -2.47 -2.76 16.87
CA ALA A 54 -2.50 -1.37 16.45
C ALA A 54 -2.40 -0.45 17.68
N GLY A 55 -1.83 0.74 17.49
CA GLY A 55 -1.85 1.78 18.51
C GLY A 55 -3.26 2.29 18.75
N GLU A 56 -3.55 2.66 19.97
CA GLU A 56 -4.81 3.29 20.33
C GLU A 56 -4.86 4.72 19.77
N ASN A 57 -5.73 4.95 18.83
CA ASN A 57 -6.03 6.26 18.28
C ASN A 57 -7.51 6.56 18.54
N GLU A 58 -7.79 7.74 19.13
CA GLU A 58 -9.17 8.13 19.48
C GLU A 58 -10.07 8.29 18.24
N ASP A 59 -9.46 8.65 17.11
CA ASP A 59 -10.19 8.95 15.88
C ASP A 59 -10.41 7.73 14.98
N VAL A 60 -9.55 6.67 15.10
CA VAL A 60 -9.56 5.52 14.19
C VAL A 60 -9.17 4.25 14.93
N ASP A 61 -10.07 3.29 14.97
CA ASP A 61 -9.73 1.92 15.33
C ASP A 61 -9.12 1.19 14.12
N ALA A 62 -7.80 1.31 13.97
CA ALA A 62 -7.09 0.77 12.83
C ALA A 62 -7.18 -0.76 12.73
N ASN A 63 -7.29 -1.48 13.87
CA ASN A 63 -7.49 -2.92 13.88
C ASN A 63 -8.84 -3.30 13.28
N MET A 64 -9.93 -2.78 13.84
CA MET A 64 -11.29 -3.11 13.39
C MET A 64 -11.55 -2.70 11.94
N GLU A 65 -11.11 -1.51 11.54
CA GLU A 65 -11.29 -1.04 10.17
C GLU A 65 -10.49 -1.86 9.15
N THR A 66 -9.26 -2.25 9.49
CA THR A 66 -8.48 -3.17 8.63
C THR A 66 -9.19 -4.50 8.46
N VAL A 67 -9.60 -5.12 9.56
CA VAL A 67 -10.28 -6.42 9.52
C VAL A 67 -11.53 -6.35 8.65
N ARG A 68 -12.35 -5.30 8.84
CA ARG A 68 -13.57 -5.07 8.06
C ARG A 68 -13.30 -4.94 6.57
N LEU A 69 -12.31 -4.12 6.20
CA LEU A 69 -11.93 -3.89 4.82
C LEU A 69 -11.39 -5.15 4.16
N LEU A 70 -10.45 -5.85 4.82
CA LEU A 70 -9.87 -7.08 4.29
C LEU A 70 -10.93 -8.18 4.11
N ARG A 71 -11.82 -8.38 5.08
CA ARG A 71 -12.94 -9.32 4.95
C ARG A 71 -13.84 -9.01 3.77
N SER A 72 -14.17 -7.72 3.59
CA SER A 72 -15.00 -7.28 2.47
C SER A 72 -14.30 -7.54 1.13
N GLN A 73 -13.02 -7.19 1.01
CA GLN A 73 -12.27 -7.35 -0.23
C GLN A 73 -12.02 -8.83 -0.58
N LEU A 74 -11.68 -9.66 0.38
CA LEU A 74 -11.49 -11.10 0.16
C LEU A 74 -12.78 -11.80 -0.25
N ARG A 75 -13.93 -11.41 0.34
CA ARG A 75 -15.25 -11.90 -0.10
C ARG A 75 -15.58 -11.48 -1.53
N ASN A 76 -15.35 -10.23 -1.85
CA ASN A 76 -15.61 -9.69 -3.20
C ASN A 76 -14.77 -10.39 -4.28
N LYS A 77 -13.55 -10.77 -3.95
CA LYS A 77 -12.67 -11.51 -4.87
C LYS A 77 -12.98 -13.00 -4.96
N GLY A 78 -13.63 -13.56 -3.96
CA GLY A 78 -14.03 -14.99 -3.96
C GLY A 78 -12.86 -15.97 -3.97
N ILE A 79 -11.67 -15.57 -3.51
CA ILE A 79 -10.45 -16.39 -3.55
C ILE A 79 -10.57 -17.56 -2.56
N MET A 80 -11.05 -17.27 -1.37
CA MET A 80 -11.24 -18.21 -0.26
C MET A 80 -12.50 -17.84 0.51
N ARG A 81 -13.05 -18.80 1.24
CA ARG A 81 -14.17 -18.53 2.15
C ARG A 81 -13.67 -17.78 3.38
N VAL A 82 -14.12 -16.56 3.56
CA VAL A 82 -13.79 -15.74 4.75
C VAL A 82 -14.57 -16.25 5.96
N ILE A 83 -13.86 -16.54 7.05
CA ILE A 83 -14.46 -16.91 8.33
C ILE A 83 -14.94 -15.63 9.02
N ASP A 84 -16.19 -15.62 9.43
CA ASP A 84 -16.84 -14.50 10.10
C ASP A 84 -16.86 -14.79 11.60
N ALA A 85 -15.75 -14.51 12.25
CA ALA A 85 -15.58 -14.65 13.69
C ALA A 85 -15.07 -13.33 14.28
N ASP A 86 -15.19 -13.16 15.58
CA ASP A 86 -14.67 -12.00 16.27
C ASP A 86 -13.15 -11.91 16.14
N THR A 87 -12.61 -10.71 16.23
CA THR A 87 -11.17 -10.49 16.25
C THR A 87 -10.57 -10.98 17.57
N LEU A 88 -9.41 -11.59 17.48
CA LEU A 88 -8.70 -12.04 18.69
C LEU A 88 -8.15 -10.82 19.45
N PRO A 89 -8.17 -10.83 20.78
CA PRO A 89 -7.59 -9.77 21.61
C PRO A 89 -6.07 -9.90 21.66
N LEU A 90 -5.42 -9.74 20.52
CA LEU A 90 -3.97 -9.98 20.35
C LEU A 90 -3.12 -9.15 21.30
N LEU A 91 -3.54 -7.91 21.57
CA LEU A 91 -2.82 -7.02 22.48
C LEU A 91 -2.84 -7.54 23.92
N GLU A 92 -3.97 -8.06 24.37
CA GLU A 92 -4.11 -8.64 25.72
C GLU A 92 -3.29 -9.92 25.83
N VAL A 93 -3.34 -10.77 24.81
CA VAL A 93 -2.55 -12.00 24.75
C VAL A 93 -1.05 -11.69 24.75
N ALA A 94 -0.63 -10.66 24.03
CA ALA A 94 0.78 -10.24 24.02
C ALA A 94 1.24 -9.72 25.38
N LYS A 95 0.40 -8.92 26.06
CA LYS A 95 0.70 -8.42 27.41
C LYS A 95 0.79 -9.53 28.45
N GLN A 96 -0.07 -10.56 28.36
CA GLN A 96 -0.03 -11.70 29.26
C GLN A 96 1.25 -12.53 29.12
N ASN A 97 1.74 -12.69 27.88
CA ASN A 97 2.97 -13.43 27.61
C ASN A 97 4.25 -12.65 27.95
N SER A 98 4.18 -11.32 28.03
CA SER A 98 5.31 -10.46 28.46
C SER A 98 5.44 -10.33 29.97
N GLY A 99 4.45 -10.77 30.74
CA GLY A 99 4.35 -10.54 32.19
C GLY A 99 5.24 -11.44 33.07
N GLU A 100 6.05 -12.33 32.51
CA GLU A 100 6.83 -13.28 33.28
C GLU A 100 8.29 -12.87 33.56
N ASP A 101 8.81 -11.78 32.95
CA ASP A 101 10.22 -11.37 33.12
C ASP A 101 10.46 -9.84 33.11
N THR A 102 9.63 -9.04 33.75
CA THR A 102 9.98 -7.62 33.90
C THR A 102 10.41 -7.31 35.34
N ALA A 103 11.73 -7.44 35.61
CA ALA A 103 12.36 -6.73 36.71
C ALA A 103 12.22 -5.21 36.48
N PRO A 104 11.95 -4.40 37.54
CA PRO A 104 11.75 -2.97 37.36
C PRO A 104 13.03 -2.31 36.85
N PRO A 105 12.91 -1.37 35.87
CA PRO A 105 14.07 -0.67 35.34
C PRO A 105 14.75 0.20 36.43
N PRO A 106 16.07 0.35 36.35
CA PRO A 106 16.81 1.20 37.30
C PRO A 106 16.41 2.68 37.12
N PRO A 107 16.37 3.46 38.24
CA PRO A 107 15.87 4.83 38.23
C PRO A 107 16.95 5.84 37.86
N ASP A 108 17.43 5.86 36.62
CA ASP A 108 18.30 6.95 36.12
C ASP A 108 18.34 6.97 34.58
N GLN A 109 17.34 7.58 33.99
CA GLN A 109 17.53 8.26 32.69
C GLN A 109 16.53 9.40 32.56
N GLN A 110 17.06 10.61 32.49
CA GLN A 110 16.36 11.88 32.44
C GLN A 110 15.38 11.95 31.28
N ALA A 111 14.11 12.14 31.59
CA ALA A 111 13.02 12.37 30.69
C ALA A 111 13.19 13.71 29.98
N VAL A 112 13.38 13.65 28.67
CA VAL A 112 13.09 14.77 27.78
C VAL A 112 11.56 14.91 27.72
N SER A 113 11.08 16.09 28.03
CA SER A 113 9.68 16.48 28.22
C SER A 113 8.76 16.01 27.08
N GLN A 114 8.06 14.91 27.32
CA GLN A 114 6.85 14.56 26.57
C GLN A 114 5.62 14.98 27.39
N PRO A 115 4.51 15.41 26.73
CA PRO A 115 3.28 15.70 27.47
C PRO A 115 2.80 14.45 28.21
N PRO A 116 2.08 14.57 29.33
CA PRO A 116 1.64 13.46 30.14
C PRO A 116 0.78 12.52 29.31
N GLN A 117 1.36 11.39 28.91
CA GLN A 117 0.64 10.30 28.28
C GLN A 117 0.06 9.43 29.39
N ASP A 118 -1.21 9.06 29.25
CA ASP A 118 -1.84 8.07 30.13
C ASP A 118 -0.99 6.79 30.10
N PRO A 119 -0.47 6.33 31.26
CA PRO A 119 0.45 5.18 31.30
C PRO A 119 -0.17 3.88 30.79
N ASN A 120 -1.46 3.88 30.50
CA ASN A 120 -2.22 2.70 30.03
C ASN A 120 -2.53 2.75 28.52
N LYS A 121 -2.24 3.85 27.83
CA LYS A 121 -2.52 4.00 26.39
C LYS A 121 -1.34 3.51 25.56
N LEU A 122 -1.56 2.44 24.78
CA LEU A 122 -0.54 1.92 23.89
C LEU A 122 -0.41 2.84 22.66
N VAL A 123 0.66 3.60 22.61
CA VAL A 123 0.98 4.46 21.47
C VAL A 123 2.00 3.73 20.60
N ILE A 124 1.58 3.30 19.42
CA ILE A 124 2.44 2.69 18.41
C ILE A 124 2.61 3.70 17.28
N ASN A 125 3.75 4.35 17.22
CA ASN A 125 4.09 5.34 16.21
C ASN A 125 5.14 4.83 15.22
N ASP A 126 5.95 3.86 15.63
CA ASP A 126 7.06 3.34 14.85
C ASP A 126 7.10 1.81 14.84
N GLU A 127 7.86 1.26 13.89
CA GLU A 127 8.09 -0.19 13.79
C GLU A 127 8.82 -0.76 15.01
N LYS A 128 9.65 0.06 15.67
CA LYS A 128 10.35 -0.33 16.91
C LYS A 128 9.40 -0.66 18.04
N ASP A 129 8.26 0.03 18.10
CA ASP A 129 7.24 -0.21 19.12
C ASP A 129 6.59 -1.59 18.93
N LEU A 130 6.71 -2.18 17.74
CA LEU A 130 6.18 -3.49 17.40
C LEU A 130 7.14 -4.64 17.73
N GLU A 131 8.42 -4.37 17.95
CA GLU A 131 9.43 -5.41 18.25
C GLU A 131 9.05 -6.21 19.52
N GLN A 132 8.47 -5.55 20.51
CA GLN A 132 8.00 -6.19 21.73
C GLN A 132 6.90 -7.24 21.50
N PHE A 133 6.20 -7.20 20.38
CA PHE A 133 5.11 -8.12 20.06
C PHE A 133 5.53 -9.27 19.11
N GLN A 134 6.78 -9.30 18.67
CA GLN A 134 7.26 -10.34 17.74
C GLN A 134 7.15 -11.74 18.33
N HIS A 135 7.28 -11.89 19.64
CA HIS A 135 7.14 -13.17 20.35
C HIS A 135 5.73 -13.78 20.17
N LEU A 136 4.68 -12.95 20.05
CA LEU A 136 3.33 -13.43 19.79
C LEU A 136 3.21 -14.05 18.41
N PHE A 137 3.76 -13.37 17.39
CA PHE A 137 3.70 -13.85 16.01
C PHE A 137 4.58 -15.08 15.79
N ALA A 138 5.66 -15.24 16.56
CA ALA A 138 6.54 -16.39 16.53
C ALA A 138 5.99 -17.60 17.33
N ASN A 139 4.89 -17.45 18.08
CA ASN A 139 4.34 -18.51 18.91
C ASN A 139 3.54 -19.54 18.10
N VAL A 140 4.26 -20.52 17.53
CA VAL A 140 3.69 -21.59 16.70
C VAL A 140 2.57 -22.36 17.41
N ALA A 141 2.75 -22.65 18.72
CA ALA A 141 1.77 -23.40 19.48
C ALA A 141 0.44 -22.66 19.64
N TYR A 142 0.50 -21.35 19.84
CA TYR A 142 -0.67 -20.49 19.93
C TYR A 142 -1.44 -20.49 18.60
N TRP A 143 -0.74 -20.22 17.48
CA TRP A 143 -1.38 -20.14 16.16
C TRP A 143 -1.90 -21.49 15.66
N LYS A 144 -1.23 -22.59 16.00
CA LYS A 144 -1.73 -23.94 15.70
C LYS A 144 -3.05 -24.21 16.42
N ARG A 145 -3.15 -23.85 17.71
CA ARG A 145 -4.41 -24.01 18.49
C ARG A 145 -5.55 -23.19 17.87
N ILE A 146 -5.29 -21.94 17.50
CA ILE A 146 -6.26 -21.10 16.78
C ILE A 146 -6.63 -21.74 15.44
N GLY A 147 -5.66 -22.26 14.71
CA GLY A 147 -5.92 -22.95 13.46
C GLY A 147 -6.81 -24.18 13.61
N GLU A 148 -6.62 -24.97 14.65
CA GLU A 148 -7.48 -26.13 14.97
C GLU A 148 -8.92 -25.71 15.28
N GLU A 149 -9.11 -24.62 16.04
CA GLU A 149 -10.42 -24.07 16.39
C GLU A 149 -11.21 -23.62 15.15
N TYR A 150 -10.54 -22.98 14.19
CA TYR A 150 -11.16 -22.44 12.97
C TYR A 150 -11.04 -23.36 11.74
N GLN A 151 -10.75 -24.64 11.93
CA GLN A 151 -10.70 -25.67 10.87
C GLN A 151 -9.59 -25.42 9.86
N GLN A 152 -8.40 -25.14 10.35
CA GLN A 152 -7.14 -25.03 9.61
C GLN A 152 -7.17 -24.01 8.44
N PRO A 153 -7.58 -22.78 8.67
CA PRO A 153 -7.58 -21.73 7.65
C PRO A 153 -6.20 -21.19 7.37
N LEU A 154 -6.07 -20.41 6.31
CA LEU A 154 -5.02 -19.41 6.23
C LEU A 154 -5.32 -18.30 7.25
N ILE A 155 -4.44 -18.09 8.22
CA ILE A 155 -4.60 -17.02 9.21
C ILE A 155 -3.88 -15.79 8.72
N VAL A 156 -4.57 -14.64 8.73
CA VAL A 156 -4.00 -13.33 8.41
C VAL A 156 -4.04 -12.48 9.68
N THR A 157 -2.87 -12.02 10.07
CA THR A 157 -2.67 -11.19 11.26
C THR A 157 -1.53 -10.20 11.02
N GLY A 158 -1.06 -9.53 12.06
CA GLY A 158 0.10 -8.64 12.00
C GLY A 158 -0.04 -7.40 12.84
N ALA A 159 0.55 -6.32 12.38
CA ALA A 159 0.55 -5.05 13.10
C ALA A 159 0.29 -3.87 12.16
N ILE A 160 -0.27 -2.79 12.70
CA ILE A 160 -0.63 -1.60 11.94
C ILE A 160 -0.11 -0.37 12.66
N VAL A 161 0.74 0.38 11.97
CA VAL A 161 1.14 1.72 12.41
C VAL A 161 0.36 2.74 11.58
N PHE A 162 -0.51 3.49 12.22
CA PHE A 162 -1.20 4.64 11.64
C PHE A 162 -0.87 5.89 12.47
N ALA A 163 -0.05 6.76 11.90
CA ALA A 163 0.48 7.91 12.62
C ALA A 163 0.36 9.20 11.83
N PRO A 164 0.21 10.36 12.51
CA PRO A 164 0.28 11.64 11.86
C PRO A 164 1.68 11.87 11.28
N GLN A 165 1.72 12.48 10.10
CA GLN A 165 2.95 12.81 9.39
C GLN A 165 2.94 14.28 9.02
N GLN A 166 4.05 14.97 9.32
CA GLN A 166 4.25 16.35 8.94
C GLN A 166 5.52 16.49 8.14
N ARG A 167 5.45 17.21 7.03
CA ARG A 167 6.61 17.61 6.23
C ARG A 167 6.57 19.08 5.93
N SER A 168 7.69 19.74 6.15
CA SER A 168 7.87 21.13 5.81
C SER A 168 9.14 21.30 4.97
N GLY A 169 9.11 22.21 4.03
CA GLY A 169 10.27 22.48 3.17
C GLY A 169 10.04 23.52 2.11
N PHE A 170 11.11 23.90 1.45
CA PHE A 170 11.05 24.81 0.31
C PHE A 170 10.74 24.02 -0.96
N VAL A 171 9.70 24.44 -1.66
CA VAL A 171 9.31 23.91 -2.97
C VAL A 171 9.56 24.99 -4.01
N GLN A 172 10.20 24.62 -5.10
CA GLN A 172 10.35 25.51 -6.24
C GLN A 172 9.09 25.43 -7.10
N ARG A 173 8.44 26.57 -7.29
CA ARG A 173 7.28 26.72 -8.17
C ARG A 173 7.59 27.70 -9.27
N GLU A 174 7.09 27.44 -10.44
CA GLU A 174 7.08 28.38 -11.54
C GLU A 174 5.91 29.36 -11.33
N GLN A 175 6.22 30.62 -11.23
CA GLN A 175 5.24 31.70 -11.12
C GLN A 175 5.30 32.56 -12.38
N GLU A 176 4.14 32.78 -12.97
CA GLU A 176 4.02 33.73 -14.06
C GLU A 176 4.11 35.15 -13.52
N SER A 177 5.01 35.92 -14.08
CA SER A 177 5.22 37.32 -13.81
C SER A 177 5.22 38.11 -15.12
N TYR A 178 4.80 39.37 -15.07
CA TYR A 178 4.89 40.26 -16.24
C TYR A 178 5.99 41.26 -16.00
N ASP A 179 6.84 41.45 -17.00
CA ASP A 179 7.86 42.51 -16.96
C ASP A 179 7.21 43.91 -17.12
N PRO A 180 7.95 45.00 -16.87
CA PRO A 180 7.45 46.36 -17.04
C PRO A 180 6.94 46.68 -18.46
N PHE A 181 7.26 45.84 -19.44
CA PHE A 181 6.81 45.96 -20.83
C PHE A 181 5.63 45.08 -21.16
N GLY A 182 5.00 44.42 -20.15
CA GLY A 182 3.85 43.56 -20.34
C GLY A 182 4.15 42.17 -20.92
N ARG A 183 5.41 41.75 -21.00
CA ARG A 183 5.79 40.45 -21.52
C ARG A 183 5.71 39.41 -20.40
N ARG A 184 5.07 38.27 -20.70
CA ARG A 184 4.96 37.13 -19.79
C ARG A 184 6.34 36.50 -19.56
N GLN A 185 6.71 36.34 -18.30
CA GLN A 185 7.94 35.72 -17.88
C GLN A 185 7.62 34.68 -16.81
N VAL A 186 8.22 33.49 -16.92
CA VAL A 186 8.10 32.42 -15.91
C VAL A 186 9.33 32.51 -15.02
N VAL A 187 9.10 32.82 -13.75
CA VAL A 187 10.17 32.95 -12.76
C VAL A 187 10.07 31.84 -11.74
N PRO A 188 11.15 31.08 -11.47
CA PRO A 188 11.15 30.09 -10.40
C PRO A 188 11.17 30.81 -9.04
N VAL A 189 10.11 30.57 -8.24
CA VAL A 189 9.98 31.13 -6.88
C VAL A 189 10.10 30.00 -5.87
N ARG A 190 10.93 30.19 -4.85
CA ARG A 190 11.00 29.29 -3.70
C ARG A 190 9.93 29.66 -2.69
N THR A 191 8.98 28.77 -2.46
CA THR A 191 7.91 28.96 -1.47
C THR A 191 8.08 27.91 -0.38
N TYR A 192 8.02 28.36 0.88
CA TYR A 192 7.96 27.43 2.01
C TYR A 192 6.56 26.81 2.08
N MET A 193 6.50 25.48 2.12
CA MET A 193 5.25 24.75 2.23
C MET A 193 5.31 23.82 3.43
N GLU A 194 4.26 23.87 4.22
CA GLU A 194 3.99 22.92 5.28
C GLU A 194 2.86 22.00 4.82
N ARG A 195 3.08 20.71 4.96
CA ARG A 195 2.10 19.67 4.66
C ARG A 195 1.90 18.79 5.88
N LYS A 196 0.66 18.47 6.17
CA LYS A 196 0.25 17.58 7.25
C LYS A 196 -0.58 16.45 6.67
N GLY A 197 -0.49 15.28 7.26
CA GLY A 197 -1.26 14.13 6.82
C GLY A 197 -0.99 12.93 7.70
N PHE A 198 -1.05 11.76 7.08
CA PHE A 198 -0.91 10.50 7.78
C PHE A 198 -0.05 9.54 7.00
N VAL A 199 0.60 8.65 7.73
CA VAL A 199 1.31 7.48 7.21
C VAL A 199 0.65 6.23 7.74
N LEU A 200 0.46 5.25 6.86
CA LEU A 200 -0.04 3.92 7.18
C LEU A 200 1.03 2.90 6.83
N ARG A 201 1.45 2.11 7.82
CA ARG A 201 2.45 1.05 7.67
C ARG A 201 1.90 -0.25 8.27
N PRO A 202 1.13 -1.02 7.51
CA PRO A 202 0.71 -2.34 7.95
C PRO A 202 1.78 -3.38 7.65
N THR A 203 1.99 -4.30 8.57
CA THR A 203 2.75 -5.53 8.38
C THR A 203 1.76 -6.68 8.44
N PHE A 204 1.56 -7.37 7.33
CA PHE A 204 0.70 -8.55 7.23
C PHE A 204 1.54 -9.82 7.40
N ILE A 205 1.09 -10.70 8.27
CA ILE A 205 1.70 -11.98 8.56
C ILE A 205 0.68 -13.07 8.19
N PHE A 206 1.10 -13.97 7.32
CA PHE A 206 0.29 -15.08 6.85
C PHE A 206 0.78 -16.35 7.53
N ILE A 207 -0.11 -17.03 8.23
CA ILE A 207 0.22 -18.19 9.06
C ILE A 207 -0.59 -19.40 8.57
N ASP A 208 0.05 -20.56 8.47
CA ASP A 208 -0.62 -21.82 8.20
C ASP A 208 -1.37 -22.30 9.45
N GLY A 209 -2.71 -22.29 9.41
CA GLY A 209 -3.52 -22.76 10.52
C GLY A 209 -3.37 -24.26 10.84
N ARG A 210 -2.72 -25.06 9.99
CA ARG A 210 -2.42 -26.47 10.23
C ARG A 210 -1.20 -26.66 11.10
N THR A 211 -0.14 -25.88 10.84
CA THR A 211 1.15 -26.01 11.50
C THR A 211 1.41 -24.94 12.54
N GLY A 212 0.79 -23.77 12.41
CA GLY A 212 1.05 -22.56 13.19
C GLY A 212 2.27 -21.78 12.71
N GLU A 213 2.91 -22.20 11.60
CA GLU A 213 4.12 -21.56 11.08
C GLU A 213 3.78 -20.37 10.19
N THR A 214 4.63 -19.37 10.21
CA THR A 214 4.53 -18.21 9.31
C THR A 214 4.96 -18.60 7.90
N LEU A 215 4.05 -18.42 6.95
CA LEU A 215 4.29 -18.69 5.53
C LEU A 215 4.93 -17.50 4.82
N HIS A 216 4.45 -16.30 5.14
CA HIS A 216 4.90 -15.07 4.49
C HIS A 216 4.66 -13.87 5.39
N THR A 217 5.55 -12.89 5.30
CA THR A 217 5.39 -11.59 5.95
C THR A 217 5.64 -10.49 4.94
N GLU A 218 4.75 -9.53 4.88
CA GLU A 218 4.88 -8.39 3.97
C GLU A 218 4.50 -7.09 4.64
N THR A 219 5.40 -6.11 4.54
CA THR A 219 5.19 -4.76 5.08
C THR A 219 4.94 -3.80 3.92
N PHE A 220 3.91 -2.98 4.06
CA PHE A 220 3.56 -1.93 3.12
C PHE A 220 3.72 -0.57 3.78
N ARG A 221 3.85 0.46 2.95
CA ARG A 221 3.90 1.84 3.40
C ARG A 221 3.18 2.73 2.41
N GLU A 222 2.17 3.42 2.90
CA GLU A 222 1.46 4.46 2.16
C GLU A 222 1.45 5.75 2.96
N GLU A 223 1.52 6.86 2.27
CA GLU A 223 1.57 8.20 2.87
C GLU A 223 0.65 9.15 2.10
N ILE A 224 -0.08 9.97 2.83
CA ILE A 224 -0.88 11.04 2.27
C ILE A 224 -0.58 12.35 2.98
N LEU A 225 -0.31 13.39 2.20
CA LEU A 225 0.02 14.71 2.72
C LEU A 225 -0.88 15.75 2.06
N TYR A 226 -1.55 16.52 2.89
CA TYR A 226 -2.42 17.63 2.52
C TYR A 226 -1.71 18.97 2.75
N ASN A 227 -2.17 20.03 2.13
CA ASN A 227 -1.73 21.37 2.48
C ASN A 227 -2.13 21.71 3.92
N ALA A 228 -1.31 22.48 4.64
CA ALA A 228 -1.52 22.78 6.06
C ALA A 228 -2.90 23.40 6.36
N ASN A 229 -3.51 24.06 5.38
CA ASN A 229 -4.85 24.67 5.51
C ASN A 229 -6.02 23.69 5.30
N GLN A 230 -5.73 22.45 4.90
CA GLN A 230 -6.75 21.42 4.72
C GLN A 230 -6.87 20.61 6.01
N GLN A 231 -8.05 20.59 6.60
CA GLN A 231 -8.38 19.68 7.69
C GLN A 231 -9.00 18.43 7.08
N THR A 232 -8.27 17.33 7.12
CA THR A 232 -8.81 16.05 6.67
C THR A 232 -8.96 15.14 7.88
N PRO A 233 -10.15 14.58 8.12
CA PRO A 233 -10.38 13.64 9.21
C PRO A 233 -9.44 12.43 9.11
N ALA A 234 -8.94 11.96 10.25
CA ALA A 234 -8.04 10.83 10.32
C ALA A 234 -8.67 9.56 9.68
N LEU A 235 -9.94 9.31 9.95
CA LEU A 235 -10.68 8.18 9.40
C LEU A 235 -10.75 8.20 7.86
N SER A 236 -11.02 9.37 7.27
CA SER A 236 -11.06 9.49 5.80
C SER A 236 -9.68 9.24 5.18
N SER A 237 -8.63 9.77 5.82
CA SER A 237 -7.25 9.54 5.39
C SER A 237 -6.86 8.06 5.50
N TYR A 238 -7.32 7.39 6.55
CA TYR A 238 -7.11 5.96 6.75
C TYR A 238 -7.70 5.14 5.60
N PHE A 239 -8.96 5.39 5.25
CA PHE A 239 -9.61 4.69 4.14
C PHE A 239 -8.93 4.96 2.80
N GLU A 240 -8.53 6.20 2.54
CA GLU A 240 -7.81 6.53 1.31
C GLU A 240 -6.46 5.80 1.21
N LEU A 241 -5.71 5.71 2.32
CA LEU A 241 -4.46 4.96 2.39
C LEU A 241 -4.68 3.46 2.21
N MET A 242 -5.72 2.91 2.85
CA MET A 242 -6.08 1.50 2.69
C MET A 242 -6.50 1.17 1.25
N ASP A 243 -7.27 2.02 0.59
CA ASP A 243 -7.68 1.80 -0.80
C ASP A 243 -6.50 1.74 -1.76
N ARG A 244 -5.44 2.52 -1.50
CA ARG A 244 -4.19 2.46 -2.28
C ARG A 244 -3.41 1.17 -2.03
N LEU A 245 -3.45 0.66 -0.81
CA LEU A 245 -2.70 -0.50 -0.35
C LEU A 245 -3.38 -1.83 -0.70
N LEU A 246 -4.70 -1.90 -0.66
CA LEU A 246 -5.49 -3.12 -0.87
C LEU A 246 -5.13 -3.88 -2.16
N PRO A 247 -4.92 -3.23 -3.32
CA PRO A 247 -4.49 -3.95 -4.51
C PRO A 247 -3.18 -4.70 -4.31
N ALA A 248 -2.20 -4.09 -3.64
CA ALA A 248 -0.91 -4.71 -3.37
C ALA A 248 -1.04 -5.91 -2.42
N PHE A 249 -1.86 -5.79 -1.36
CA PHE A 249 -2.20 -6.91 -0.48
C PHE A 249 -2.85 -8.07 -1.24
N LEU A 250 -3.85 -7.79 -2.10
CA LEU A 250 -4.52 -8.83 -2.88
C LEU A 250 -3.57 -9.52 -3.87
N ASN A 251 -2.58 -8.79 -4.38
CA ASN A 251 -1.56 -9.34 -5.28
C ASN A 251 -0.65 -10.35 -4.61
N THR A 252 -0.52 -10.28 -3.30
CA THR A 252 0.21 -11.31 -2.52
C THR A 252 -0.49 -12.66 -2.59
N LEU A 253 -1.83 -12.67 -2.67
CA LEU A 253 -2.67 -13.86 -2.62
C LEU A 253 -3.18 -14.33 -3.99
N THR A 254 -3.16 -13.46 -5.02
CA THR A 254 -3.79 -13.74 -6.32
C THR A 254 -2.83 -13.58 -7.47
N ALA A 255 -2.94 -14.49 -8.43
CA ALA A 255 -2.28 -14.31 -9.71
C ALA A 255 -2.85 -13.08 -10.44
N GLN A 256 -1.98 -12.29 -11.02
CA GLN A 256 -2.32 -11.14 -11.84
C GLN A 256 -2.06 -11.41 -13.31
N LYS A 257 -2.73 -10.67 -14.16
CA LYS A 257 -2.44 -10.62 -15.59
C LYS A 257 -2.04 -9.21 -15.97
N ILE A 258 -0.78 -9.03 -16.36
CA ILE A 258 -0.36 -7.78 -16.99
C ILE A 258 -0.77 -7.82 -18.44
N LYS A 259 -1.55 -6.82 -18.84
CA LYS A 259 -1.92 -6.60 -20.24
C LYS A 259 -0.89 -5.67 -20.87
N GLY A 260 -0.31 -6.12 -21.96
CA GLY A 260 0.59 -5.34 -22.79
C GLY A 260 0.20 -5.46 -24.25
N THR A 261 0.66 -4.54 -25.09
CA THR A 261 0.54 -4.64 -26.54
C THR A 261 1.91 -4.83 -27.15
N ARG A 262 2.03 -5.78 -28.06
CA ARG A 262 3.23 -5.95 -28.89
C ARG A 262 2.92 -5.49 -30.30
N THR A 263 3.67 -4.53 -30.78
CA THR A 263 3.56 -4.03 -32.15
C THR A 263 4.44 -4.88 -33.06
N LEU A 264 3.83 -5.51 -34.04
CA LEU A 264 4.55 -6.19 -35.10
C LEU A 264 4.53 -5.32 -36.35
N LEU A 265 5.69 -5.07 -36.93
CA LEU A 265 5.83 -4.49 -38.27
C LEU A 265 5.58 -5.59 -39.31
N LYS A 266 4.75 -5.28 -40.23
CA LYS A 266 4.42 -6.18 -41.36
C LYS A 266 5.22 -5.79 -42.60
#